data_f538c95439ca1f6e251d1ae04f3f3980
#
_entry.id   f538c95439ca1f6e251d1ae04f3f3980
#
_cell.length_a   1.000
_cell.length_b   1.000
_cell.length_c   1.000
_cell.angle_alpha   90.00
_cell.angle_beta   90.00
_cell.angle_gamma   90.00
#
_symmetry.space_group_name_H-M   'P 1'
#
loop_
_entity.id
_entity.type
_entity.pdbx_description
1 polymer ?
#
loop_
_entity_poly.entity_id
_entity_poly.type
_entity_poly.pdbx_seq_one_letter_code
_entity_poly.pdbx_strand_id
1 'polypeptide(L)'
;STLGVNGMNEMVRNFSHDAYDLTDPRGHDMCVRLLDHVRDKMVEFQEATGHLYNLEATPAEGTTYRFAKEDRKRYPGILQAGTDTNPYYTNSSQVPVAYTDDPFEAQEMQEELQTKYTGGTVLHLYMNERISWPPPARSSCAAH
;
A
#
# COMPACT_ATOMS: atom_id res chain seq x y z
N SER A 1 -8.61 -9.19 -16.61
CA SER A 1 -7.40 -8.36 -16.44
C SER A 1 -7.31 -7.85 -15.02
N THR A 2 -6.10 -7.81 -14.46
CA THR A 2 -5.82 -7.28 -13.13
C THR A 2 -4.96 -6.04 -13.25
N LEU A 3 -5.34 -4.98 -12.55
CA LEU A 3 -4.53 -3.78 -12.37
C LEU A 3 -3.90 -3.82 -10.98
N GLY A 4 -2.57 -3.74 -10.93
CA GLY A 4 -1.82 -3.63 -9.68
C GLY A 4 -1.46 -2.18 -9.37
N VAL A 5 -1.57 -1.79 -8.12
CA VAL A 5 -1.24 -0.43 -7.66
C VAL A 5 -0.02 -0.48 -6.76
N ASN A 6 0.91 0.45 -6.97
CA ASN A 6 2.10 0.63 -6.14
C ASN A 6 2.46 2.12 -6.05
N GLY A 7 3.11 2.51 -4.96
CA GLY A 7 3.70 3.84 -4.82
C GLY A 7 2.72 4.98 -4.54
N MET A 8 1.56 4.71 -3.96
CA MET A 8 0.59 5.77 -3.68
C MET A 8 1.11 6.79 -2.65
N ASN A 9 1.88 6.35 -1.68
CA ASN A 9 2.51 7.27 -0.72
C ASN A 9 3.47 8.24 -1.42
N GLU A 10 4.34 7.73 -2.27
CA GLU A 10 5.31 8.56 -3.01
C GLU A 10 4.62 9.43 -4.05
N MET A 11 3.52 8.97 -4.64
CA MET A 11 2.69 9.80 -5.52
C MET A 11 2.16 11.03 -4.78
N VAL A 12 1.60 10.87 -3.59
CA VAL A 12 1.10 11.98 -2.76
C VAL A 12 2.23 12.94 -2.40
N ARG A 13 3.39 12.43 -2.00
CA ARG A 13 4.56 13.24 -1.66
C ARG A 13 5.05 14.07 -2.86
N ASN A 14 5.19 13.46 -4.02
CA ASN A 14 5.62 14.17 -5.23
C ASN A 14 4.58 15.21 -5.67
N PHE A 15 3.29 14.87 -5.63
CA PHE A 15 2.21 15.80 -5.97
C PHE A 15 2.14 17.01 -5.04
N SER A 16 2.34 16.80 -3.75
CA SER A 16 2.29 17.86 -2.73
C SER A 16 3.63 18.63 -2.56
N HIS A 17 4.63 18.32 -3.37
CA HIS A 17 6.01 18.81 -3.16
C HIS A 17 6.54 18.52 -1.75
N ASP A 18 6.28 17.31 -1.27
CA ASP A 18 6.62 16.80 0.07
C ASP A 18 5.98 17.54 1.25
N ALA A 19 4.90 18.29 0.99
CA ALA A 19 4.16 18.99 2.05
C ALA A 19 3.40 18.01 2.95
N TYR A 20 2.96 16.89 2.41
CA TYR A 20 2.29 15.81 3.14
C TYR A 20 2.40 14.49 2.39
N ASP A 21 2.14 13.40 3.09
CA ASP A 21 2.10 12.05 2.55
C ASP A 21 0.71 11.40 2.71
N LEU A 22 0.63 10.09 2.50
CA LEU A 22 -0.61 9.32 2.59
C LEU A 22 -1.20 9.31 4.02
N THR A 23 -0.40 9.49 5.05
CA THR A 23 -0.86 9.51 6.45
C THR A 23 -1.56 10.80 6.85
N ASP A 24 -1.38 11.87 6.08
CA ASP A 24 -2.13 13.11 6.25
C ASP A 24 -3.56 12.97 5.68
N PRO A 25 -4.60 13.55 6.31
CA PRO A 25 -5.97 13.49 5.81
C PRO A 25 -6.13 13.93 4.34
N ARG A 26 -5.36 14.90 3.88
CA ARG A 26 -5.38 15.38 2.49
C ARG A 26 -4.82 14.33 1.53
N GLY A 27 -3.72 13.67 1.92
CA GLY A 27 -3.13 12.59 1.15
C GLY A 27 -4.01 11.36 1.11
N HIS A 28 -4.61 10.99 2.24
CA HIS A 28 -5.57 9.90 2.34
C HIS A 28 -6.79 10.13 1.43
N ASP A 29 -7.42 11.30 1.50
CA ASP A 29 -8.55 11.66 0.62
C ASP A 29 -8.17 11.58 -0.86
N MET A 30 -7.00 12.08 -1.22
CA MET A 30 -6.50 11.99 -2.60
C MET A 30 -6.40 10.54 -3.07
N CYS A 31 -5.91 9.63 -2.22
CA CYS A 31 -5.79 8.21 -2.53
C CYS A 31 -7.17 7.54 -2.65
N VAL A 32 -8.10 7.83 -1.76
CA VAL A 32 -9.49 7.33 -1.84
C VAL A 32 -10.14 7.73 -3.16
N ARG A 33 -10.06 9.00 -3.50
CA ARG A 33 -10.63 9.52 -4.76
C ARG A 33 -9.98 8.91 -5.99
N LEU A 34 -8.68 8.69 -5.97
CA LEU A 34 -7.97 8.03 -7.07
C LEU A 34 -8.43 6.57 -7.24
N LEU A 35 -8.49 5.81 -6.16
CA LEU A 35 -8.93 4.41 -6.22
C LEU A 35 -10.39 4.29 -6.66
N ASP A 36 -11.26 5.17 -6.19
CA ASP A 36 -12.66 5.22 -6.66
C ASP A 36 -12.74 5.53 -8.16
N HIS A 37 -11.96 6.50 -8.63
CA HIS A 37 -11.89 6.81 -10.05
C HIS A 37 -11.39 5.62 -10.90
N VAL A 38 -10.37 4.91 -10.43
CA VAL A 38 -9.87 3.70 -11.12
C VAL A 38 -10.96 2.62 -11.18
N ARG A 39 -11.70 2.42 -10.09
CA ARG A 39 -12.82 1.46 -10.07
C ARG A 39 -13.91 1.83 -11.05
N ASP A 40 -14.29 3.10 -11.13
CA ASP A 40 -15.29 3.58 -12.08
C ASP A 40 -14.83 3.33 -13.53
N LYS A 41 -13.56 3.61 -13.82
CA LYS A 41 -12.98 3.32 -15.14
C LYS A 41 -12.95 1.83 -15.48
N MET A 42 -12.73 0.98 -14.49
CA MET A 42 -12.78 -0.47 -14.70
C MET A 42 -14.19 -0.95 -15.05
N VAL A 43 -15.22 -0.37 -14.44
CA VAL A 43 -16.62 -0.66 -14.81
C VAL A 43 -16.88 -0.25 -16.25
N GLU A 44 -16.47 0.96 -16.65
CA GLU A 44 -16.59 1.42 -18.04
C GLU A 44 -15.89 0.45 -19.02
N PHE A 45 -14.69 -0.02 -18.69
CA PHE A 45 -13.95 -0.99 -19.52
C PHE A 45 -14.66 -2.35 -19.59
N GLN A 46 -15.24 -2.82 -18.48
CA GLN A 46 -16.01 -4.06 -18.47
C GLN A 46 -17.24 -3.96 -19.37
N GLU A 47 -17.95 -2.85 -19.32
CA GLU A 47 -19.13 -2.59 -20.16
C GLU A 47 -18.74 -2.49 -21.65
N ALA A 48 -17.63 -1.82 -21.96
CA ALA A 48 -17.18 -1.61 -23.33
C ALA A 48 -16.61 -2.88 -23.98
N THR A 49 -15.95 -3.76 -23.21
CA THR A 49 -15.20 -4.90 -23.74
C THR A 49 -15.82 -6.27 -23.44
N GLY A 50 -16.71 -6.37 -22.47
CA GLY A 50 -17.25 -7.63 -21.97
C GLY A 50 -16.23 -8.46 -21.17
N HIS A 51 -15.04 -7.93 -20.88
CA HIS A 51 -14.01 -8.59 -20.08
C HIS A 51 -14.10 -8.21 -18.62
N LEU A 52 -13.66 -9.11 -17.74
CA LEU A 52 -13.56 -8.84 -16.31
C LEU A 52 -12.27 -8.10 -15.99
N TYR A 53 -12.38 -7.08 -15.13
CA TYR A 53 -11.27 -6.31 -14.60
C TYR A 53 -11.33 -6.30 -13.07
N ASN A 54 -10.19 -6.39 -12.41
CA ASN A 54 -10.09 -6.24 -10.98
C ASN A 54 -8.89 -5.36 -10.59
N LEU A 55 -8.97 -4.76 -9.42
CA LEU A 55 -7.95 -3.92 -8.83
C LEU A 55 -7.32 -4.66 -7.65
N GLU A 56 -5.99 -4.76 -7.64
CA GLU A 56 -5.26 -5.51 -6.63
C GLU A 56 -4.19 -4.65 -5.96
N ALA A 57 -4.10 -4.78 -4.64
CA ALA A 57 -2.97 -4.28 -3.87
C ALA A 57 -1.81 -5.26 -3.99
N THR A 58 -1.08 -5.19 -5.09
CA THR A 58 -0.05 -6.16 -5.43
C THR A 58 1.25 -5.88 -4.69
N PRO A 59 1.78 -6.81 -3.89
CA PRO A 59 3.15 -6.74 -3.43
C PRO A 59 4.09 -7.00 -4.63
N ALA A 60 4.87 -6.00 -5.01
CA ALA A 60 5.69 -6.06 -6.20
C ALA A 60 7.11 -5.50 -5.96
N GLU A 61 7.77 -5.98 -4.93
CA GLU A 61 9.04 -5.45 -4.42
C GLU A 61 10.12 -5.31 -5.49
N GLY A 62 10.34 -6.34 -6.29
CA GLY A 62 11.32 -6.29 -7.38
C GLY A 62 10.94 -5.29 -8.48
N THR A 63 9.65 -5.13 -8.77
CA THR A 63 9.13 -4.19 -9.75
C THR A 63 9.24 -2.75 -9.25
N THR A 64 8.87 -2.49 -8.00
CA THR A 64 8.96 -1.15 -7.40
C THR A 64 10.39 -0.68 -7.30
N TYR A 65 11.33 -1.56 -6.97
CA TYR A 65 12.76 -1.27 -7.00
C TYR A 65 13.24 -0.87 -8.41
N ARG A 66 12.88 -1.65 -9.41
CA ARG A 66 13.26 -1.38 -10.80
C ARG A 66 12.70 -0.05 -11.29
N PHE A 67 11.42 0.21 -11.03
CA PHE A 67 10.79 1.48 -11.40
C PHE A 67 11.45 2.66 -10.70
N ALA A 68 11.70 2.54 -9.40
CA ALA A 68 12.36 3.61 -8.65
C ALA A 68 13.76 3.93 -9.19
N LYS A 69 14.54 2.92 -9.59
CA LYS A 69 15.84 3.13 -10.22
C LYS A 69 15.75 3.84 -11.56
N GLU A 70 14.80 3.45 -12.41
CA GLU A 70 14.62 4.07 -13.72
C GLU A 70 14.08 5.50 -13.61
N ASP A 71 13.13 5.74 -12.73
CA ASP A 71 12.57 7.07 -12.51
C ASP A 71 13.61 8.05 -11.96
N ARG A 72 14.50 7.60 -11.08
CA ARG A 72 15.59 8.43 -10.57
C ARG A 72 16.54 8.92 -11.66
N LYS A 73 16.77 8.10 -12.68
CA LYS A 73 17.61 8.51 -13.84
C LYS A 73 16.89 9.54 -14.70
N ARG A 74 15.57 9.40 -14.87
CA ARG A 74 14.75 10.24 -15.74
C ARG A 74 14.32 11.53 -15.08
N TYR A 75 14.05 11.47 -13.79
CA TYR A 75 13.48 12.55 -12.99
C TYR A 75 14.35 12.84 -11.77
N PRO A 76 15.47 13.57 -11.92
CA PRO A 76 16.31 13.97 -10.80
C PRO A 76 15.48 14.73 -9.75
N GLY A 77 15.55 14.30 -8.49
CA GLY A 77 14.78 14.91 -7.41
C GLY A 77 13.41 14.28 -7.13
N ILE A 78 13.01 13.23 -7.88
CA ILE A 78 11.79 12.48 -7.55
C ILE A 78 11.89 11.89 -6.15
N LEU A 79 10.83 12.06 -5.38
CA LEU A 79 10.73 11.53 -4.02
C LEU A 79 10.40 10.04 -4.05
N GLN A 80 11.17 9.26 -3.33
CA GLN A 80 11.07 7.81 -3.26
C GLN A 80 11.28 7.34 -1.83
N ALA A 81 10.93 6.10 -1.54
CA ALA A 81 11.29 5.42 -0.30
C ALA A 81 12.65 4.73 -0.43
N GLY A 82 13.18 4.25 0.69
CA GLY A 82 14.45 3.55 0.76
C GLY A 82 15.66 4.48 0.80
N THR A 83 16.75 3.99 0.27
CA THR A 83 18.05 4.69 0.25
C THR A 83 18.49 4.97 -1.19
N ASP A 84 19.57 5.73 -1.35
CA ASP A 84 20.12 6.01 -2.68
C ASP A 84 20.59 4.75 -3.41
N THR A 85 21.03 3.74 -2.69
CA THR A 85 21.45 2.45 -3.25
C THR A 85 20.30 1.46 -3.44
N ASN A 86 19.26 1.58 -2.60
CA ASN A 86 18.08 0.72 -2.62
C ASN A 86 16.78 1.54 -2.61
N PRO A 87 16.50 2.31 -3.67
CA PRO A 87 15.25 3.03 -3.78
C PRO A 87 14.10 2.06 -4.10
N TYR A 88 12.92 2.36 -3.59
CA TYR A 88 11.70 1.62 -3.93
C TYR A 88 10.47 2.52 -3.82
N TYR A 89 9.35 2.04 -4.31
CA TYR A 89 8.04 2.61 -4.03
C TYR A 89 7.31 1.73 -3.02
N THR A 90 6.65 2.35 -2.05
CA THR A 90 5.87 1.63 -1.04
C THR A 90 4.77 0.80 -1.72
N ASN A 91 4.59 -0.44 -1.29
CA ASN A 91 3.58 -1.33 -1.85
C ASN A 91 2.19 -0.71 -1.77
N SER A 92 1.48 -0.76 -2.88
CA SER A 92 0.06 -0.38 -2.98
C SER A 92 -0.24 0.99 -2.37
N SER A 93 -1.20 1.04 -1.47
CA SER A 93 -1.62 2.19 -0.67
C SER A 93 -1.21 2.05 0.79
N GLN A 94 -0.13 1.32 1.07
CA GLN A 94 0.33 1.13 2.43
C GLN A 94 0.99 2.39 2.99
N VAL A 95 0.90 2.56 4.31
CA VAL A 95 1.63 3.60 5.03
C VAL A 95 3.13 3.32 5.00
N PRO A 96 3.99 4.35 5.13
CA PRO A 96 5.44 4.15 5.25
C PRO A 96 5.79 3.19 6.38
N VAL A 97 6.81 2.35 6.16
CA VAL A 97 7.25 1.31 7.11
C VAL A 97 7.50 1.83 8.52
N ALA A 98 7.99 3.06 8.65
CA ALA A 98 8.32 3.67 9.95
C ALA A 98 7.20 4.58 10.49
N TYR A 99 5.97 4.47 9.96
CA TYR A 99 4.87 5.34 10.37
C TYR A 99 4.47 5.14 11.82
N THR A 100 4.25 3.90 12.23
CA THR A 100 3.89 3.52 13.60
C THR A 100 4.33 2.11 13.92
N ASP A 101 4.59 1.87 15.21
CA ASP A 101 4.87 0.53 15.75
C ASP A 101 3.57 -0.17 16.22
N ASP A 102 2.44 0.55 16.24
CA ASP A 102 1.14 0.02 16.61
C ASP A 102 0.43 -0.58 15.39
N PRO A 103 0.24 -1.92 15.35
CA PRO A 103 -0.44 -2.58 14.24
C PRO A 103 -1.91 -2.17 14.10
N PHE A 104 -2.57 -1.79 15.17
CA PHE A 104 -3.97 -1.35 15.12
C PHE A 104 -4.09 0.03 14.51
N GLU A 105 -3.19 0.95 14.85
CA GLU A 105 -3.13 2.28 14.22
C GLU A 105 -2.81 2.16 12.73
N ALA A 106 -1.85 1.31 12.36
CA ALA A 106 -1.53 1.04 10.96
C ALA A 106 -2.73 0.45 10.20
N GLN A 107 -3.49 -0.45 10.82
CA GLN A 107 -4.68 -1.03 10.23
C GLN A 107 -5.78 0.02 10.03
N GLU A 108 -6.09 0.80 11.05
CA GLU A 108 -7.14 1.83 11.01
C GLU A 108 -6.86 2.88 9.92
N MET A 109 -5.61 3.32 9.81
CA MET A 109 -5.19 4.27 8.77
C MET A 109 -5.41 3.74 7.35
N GLN A 110 -5.28 2.44 7.13
CA GLN A 110 -5.33 1.81 5.81
C GLN A 110 -6.68 1.16 5.48
N GLU A 111 -7.58 1.00 6.44
CA GLU A 111 -8.80 0.22 6.30
C GLU A 111 -9.65 0.68 5.11
N GLU A 112 -9.93 1.97 5.01
CA GLU A 112 -10.73 2.52 3.92
C GLU A 112 -10.09 2.27 2.55
N LEU A 113 -8.78 2.46 2.42
CA LEU A 113 -8.06 2.23 1.17
C LEU A 113 -8.06 0.75 0.78
N GLN A 114 -7.91 -0.15 1.75
CA GLN A 114 -7.90 -1.59 1.49
C GLN A 114 -9.24 -2.10 1.00
N THR A 115 -10.36 -1.51 1.43
CA THR A 115 -11.69 -1.89 0.95
C THR A 115 -11.95 -1.53 -0.51
N LYS A 116 -11.11 -0.68 -1.12
CA LYS A 116 -11.23 -0.30 -2.53
C LYS A 116 -10.73 -1.37 -3.51
N TYR A 117 -9.90 -2.29 -3.06
CA TYR A 117 -9.34 -3.33 -3.90
C TYR A 117 -10.33 -4.48 -4.11
N THR A 118 -10.66 -4.75 -5.38
CA THR A 118 -11.64 -5.78 -5.77
C THR A 118 -11.01 -7.13 -6.03
N GLY A 119 -9.70 -7.17 -6.31
CA GLY A 119 -8.94 -8.39 -6.60
C GLY A 119 -8.19 -8.96 -5.40
N GLY A 120 -8.12 -8.21 -4.31
CA GLY A 120 -7.44 -8.60 -3.08
C GLY A 120 -6.47 -7.55 -2.56
N THR A 121 -6.14 -7.68 -1.28
CA THR A 121 -5.21 -6.80 -0.59
C THR A 121 -4.40 -7.59 0.44
N VAL A 122 -3.20 -7.10 0.74
CA VAL A 122 -2.33 -7.63 1.80
C VAL A 122 -1.98 -6.49 2.74
N LEU A 123 -2.16 -6.70 4.03
CA LEU A 123 -1.70 -5.80 5.07
C LEU A 123 -0.37 -6.32 5.62
N HIS A 124 0.71 -5.55 5.42
CA HIS A 124 2.00 -5.84 6.02
C HIS A 124 2.11 -5.12 7.36
N LEU A 125 2.26 -5.89 8.43
CA LEU A 125 2.49 -5.38 9.77
C LEU A 125 3.94 -5.66 10.17
N TYR A 126 4.65 -4.61 10.60
CA TYR A 126 6.01 -4.71 11.12
C TYR A 126 5.94 -4.74 12.64
N MET A 127 6.35 -5.85 13.24
CA MET A 127 6.33 -6.01 14.69
C MET A 127 7.77 -5.93 15.24
N ASN A 128 7.97 -5.10 16.23
CA ASN A 128 9.28 -4.93 16.88
C ASN A 128 9.64 -6.10 17.82
N GLU A 129 8.67 -6.98 18.09
CA GLU A 129 8.88 -8.14 18.96
C GLU A 129 8.96 -9.44 18.17
N ARG A 130 9.90 -10.29 18.55
CA ARG A 130 9.99 -11.64 18.02
C ARG A 130 8.86 -12.49 18.60
N ILE A 131 7.92 -12.91 17.77
CA ILE A 131 6.92 -13.90 18.15
C ILE A 131 7.64 -15.22 18.38
N SER A 132 7.69 -15.68 19.64
CA SER A 132 8.22 -17.01 19.97
C SER A 132 7.19 -18.07 19.55
N TRP A 133 7.62 -19.01 18.73
CA TRP A 133 6.81 -20.17 18.36
C TRP A 133 7.39 -21.44 18.99
N PRO A 134 6.59 -22.33 19.56
CA PRO A 134 5.12 -22.27 19.66
C PRO A 134 4.64 -21.26 20.70
N PRO A 135 3.44 -20.69 20.54
CA PRO A 135 2.85 -19.88 21.59
C PRO A 135 2.70 -20.76 22.84
N PRO A 136 2.89 -20.20 24.03
CA PRO A 136 2.74 -20.97 25.27
C PRO A 136 1.37 -21.63 25.24
N ALA A 137 1.35 -22.96 25.40
CA ALA A 137 0.12 -23.73 25.48
C ALA A 137 -0.74 -23.12 26.59
N ARG A 138 -1.89 -22.57 26.24
CA ARG A 138 -2.86 -22.17 27.26
C ARG A 138 -3.25 -23.44 27.96
N SER A 139 -2.79 -23.58 29.18
CA SER A 139 -3.25 -24.66 30.08
C SER A 139 -4.73 -24.41 30.37
N SER A 140 -5.61 -24.96 29.53
CA SER A 140 -6.99 -25.11 29.90
C SER A 140 -7.10 -26.27 30.87
N CYS A 141 -6.63 -26.09 32.08
CA CYS A 141 -7.11 -26.83 33.22
C CYS A 141 -8.45 -26.20 33.62
N ALA A 142 -9.51 -26.57 32.94
CA ALA A 142 -10.83 -26.51 33.52
C ALA A 142 -11.02 -27.88 34.19
N ALA A 143 -10.76 -27.92 35.48
CA ALA A 143 -11.25 -28.96 36.34
C ALA A 143 -12.75 -28.74 36.57
N HIS A 144 -13.47 -29.83 36.54
CA HIS A 144 -14.83 -30.16 36.96
C HIS A 144 -15.92 -30.16 35.88
#